data_3173add42ae625315f2b0804e980502b
#
_entry.id   3173add42ae625315f2b0804e980502b
#
_cell.length_a   1.000
_cell.length_b   1.000
_cell.length_c   1.000
_cell.angle_alpha   90.00
_cell.angle_beta   90.00
_cell.angle_gamma   90.00
#
_symmetry.space_group_name_H-M   'P 1'
#
loop_
_entity.id
_entity.type
_entity.pdbx_description
1 polymer ?
#
loop_
_entity_poly.entity_id
_entity_poly.type
_entity_poly.pdbx_seq_one_letter_code
_entity_poly.pdbx_strand_id
1 'polypeptide(L)'
;HWQSLLKISCDLIGIADSGEMSHPTSGRIMYPWGSPKNVDPKSLKEDRRIAFASWLTSKDNPFFARVEVNRIWSHLFGKGIVNPVDDFRSSNPPSNIDLLDALAKEFVRSGYDRRQIVRTVCNSFAYQRSTETNPTNENDDLLFSRAMPRLLSAEQILDSVGLVTATQRPLSEVANDEAAAVAELDKLLTQIAADQPRWEKA
;
A
#
# COMPACT_ATOMS: atom_id res chain seq x y z
N HIS A 1 12.78 8.78 33.61
CA HIS A 1 13.37 7.43 33.80
C HIS A 1 12.58 6.30 33.11
N TRP A 2 11.34 6.53 32.66
CA TRP A 2 10.56 5.49 31.94
C TRP A 2 11.11 5.18 30.54
N GLN A 3 11.69 6.16 29.85
CA GLN A 3 12.35 5.97 28.55
C GLN A 3 13.53 4.98 28.61
N SER A 4 14.24 4.94 29.75
CA SER A 4 15.35 4.00 29.96
C SER A 4 14.89 2.58 30.27
N LEU A 5 13.68 2.40 30.80
CA LEU A 5 13.10 1.10 31.14
C LEU A 5 12.46 0.40 29.93
N LEU A 6 11.85 1.15 29.01
CA LEU A 6 11.14 0.59 27.88
C LEU A 6 12.00 0.49 26.62
N LYS A 7 13.20 1.09 26.57
CA LYS A 7 14.06 1.19 25.36
C LYS A 7 13.28 1.58 24.09
N ILE A 8 12.19 2.31 24.25
CA ILE A 8 11.38 2.80 23.15
C ILE A 8 11.95 4.15 22.73
N SER A 9 12.65 4.19 21.63
CA SER A 9 12.98 5.43 20.94
C SER A 9 11.70 5.89 20.23
N CYS A 10 11.06 6.93 20.76
CA CYS A 10 9.96 7.59 20.05
C CYS A 10 10.54 8.75 19.26
N ASP A 11 10.56 8.62 17.94
CA ASP A 11 10.85 9.72 17.06
C ASP A 11 9.64 10.68 17.03
N LEU A 12 9.85 11.89 17.53
CA LEU A 12 8.84 12.95 17.44
C LEU A 12 8.92 13.55 16.04
N ILE A 13 7.92 13.27 15.23
CA ILE A 13 7.78 13.89 13.91
C ILE A 13 6.95 15.15 14.06
N GLY A 14 7.61 16.31 13.90
CA GLY A 14 6.98 17.62 13.92
C GLY A 14 7.06 18.32 12.56
N ILE A 15 6.25 19.37 12.38
CA ILE A 15 6.37 20.28 11.26
C ILE A 15 7.47 21.28 11.60
N ALA A 16 8.52 21.36 10.77
CA ALA A 16 9.54 22.37 10.88
C ALA A 16 9.17 23.57 9.98
N ASP A 17 9.29 24.77 10.52
CA ASP A 17 9.06 26.02 9.78
C ASP A 17 10.15 26.31 8.74
N SER A 18 11.28 25.62 8.84
CA SER A 18 12.42 25.72 7.94
C SER A 18 13.18 24.41 7.83
N GLY A 19 13.83 24.22 6.72
CA GLY A 19 14.68 23.06 6.45
C GLY A 19 14.56 22.66 5.00
N GLU A 20 15.67 22.78 4.27
CA GLU A 20 15.76 22.35 2.88
C GLU A 20 16.73 21.18 2.80
N MET A 21 16.39 20.17 1.99
CA MET A 21 17.33 19.10 1.68
C MET A 21 18.35 19.58 0.66
N SER A 22 19.62 19.38 0.95
CA SER A 22 20.69 19.62 -0.01
C SER A 22 21.12 18.30 -0.67
N HIS A 23 21.47 18.38 -1.94
CA HIS A 23 22.02 17.24 -2.66
C HIS A 23 23.37 16.85 -2.05
N PRO A 24 23.60 15.58 -1.67
CA PRO A 24 24.75 15.17 -0.86
C PRO A 24 26.09 15.44 -1.53
N THR A 25 26.15 15.44 -2.84
CA THR A 25 27.43 15.63 -3.59
C THR A 25 27.62 17.09 -4.05
N SER A 26 26.57 17.79 -4.46
CA SER A 26 26.67 19.12 -5.07
C SER A 26 26.33 20.27 -4.12
N GLY A 27 25.77 19.99 -2.95
CA GLY A 27 25.30 20.98 -1.99
C GLY A 27 24.12 21.85 -2.46
N ARG A 28 23.57 21.58 -3.66
CA ARG A 28 22.45 22.36 -4.20
C ARG A 28 21.17 22.02 -3.43
N ILE A 29 20.36 23.05 -3.17
CA ILE A 29 19.04 22.87 -2.59
C ILE A 29 18.18 22.05 -3.54
N MET A 30 17.62 20.95 -3.02
CA MET A 30 16.73 20.06 -3.78
C MET A 30 15.27 20.38 -3.46
N TYR A 31 14.50 20.54 -4.49
CA TYR A 31 13.03 20.72 -4.37
C TYR A 31 12.32 19.39 -4.45
N PRO A 32 11.17 19.22 -3.76
CA PRO A 32 10.38 18.02 -3.83
C PRO A 32 10.02 17.65 -5.28
N TRP A 33 10.23 16.40 -5.65
CA TRP A 33 9.80 15.88 -6.94
C TRP A 33 8.26 15.92 -7.02
N GLY A 34 7.70 16.32 -8.15
CA GLY A 34 6.26 16.48 -8.33
C GLY A 34 5.69 17.85 -7.90
N SER A 35 6.51 18.73 -7.34
CA SER A 35 6.11 20.13 -7.21
C SER A 35 5.87 20.74 -8.60
N PRO A 36 4.81 21.54 -8.81
CA PRO A 36 4.62 22.25 -10.07
C PRO A 36 5.91 22.98 -10.45
N LYS A 37 6.39 22.77 -11.67
CA LYS A 37 7.57 23.48 -12.17
C LYS A 37 7.33 24.96 -12.01
N ASN A 38 8.15 25.66 -11.24
CA ASN A 38 8.12 27.10 -10.96
C ASN A 38 7.33 27.56 -9.71
N VAL A 39 6.89 26.68 -8.83
CA VAL A 39 6.37 27.14 -7.54
C VAL A 39 7.52 27.15 -6.54
N ASP A 40 7.87 28.35 -6.08
CA ASP A 40 8.80 28.49 -4.97
C ASP A 40 8.21 27.78 -3.73
N PRO A 41 8.87 26.76 -3.17
CA PRO A 41 8.38 26.06 -1.99
C PRO A 41 8.07 26.97 -0.81
N LYS A 42 8.72 28.13 -0.75
CA LYS A 42 8.48 29.18 0.27
C LYS A 42 7.18 29.95 0.05
N SER A 43 6.63 29.92 -1.17
CA SER A 43 5.37 30.59 -1.51
C SER A 43 4.15 29.73 -1.16
N LEU A 44 4.32 28.43 -0.90
CA LEU A 44 3.27 27.55 -0.45
C LEU A 44 2.93 27.87 1.02
N LYS A 45 1.87 28.64 1.22
CA LYS A 45 1.31 28.90 2.56
C LYS A 45 0.72 27.65 3.22
N GLU A 46 0.57 26.57 2.45
CA GLU A 46 0.02 25.30 2.89
C GLU A 46 1.13 24.29 3.21
N ASP A 47 0.78 23.34 4.06
CA ASP A 47 1.65 22.21 4.39
C ASP A 47 2.06 21.48 3.09
N ARG A 48 3.35 21.32 2.86
CA ARG A 48 3.92 20.62 1.70
C ARG A 48 3.39 19.19 1.53
N ARG A 49 2.97 18.55 2.61
CA ARG A 49 2.35 17.21 2.59
C ARG A 49 0.99 17.22 1.88
N ILE A 50 0.20 18.30 2.03
CA ILE A 50 -1.08 18.48 1.34
C ILE A 50 -0.83 18.61 -0.15
N ALA A 51 0.15 19.44 -0.55
CA ALA A 51 0.52 19.60 -1.95
C ALA A 51 1.01 18.27 -2.57
N PHE A 52 1.81 17.51 -1.83
CA PHE A 52 2.27 16.19 -2.26
C PHE A 52 1.10 15.19 -2.39
N ALA A 53 0.21 15.13 -1.40
CA ALA A 53 -0.97 14.26 -1.45
C ALA A 53 -1.88 14.60 -2.63
N SER A 54 -2.11 15.90 -2.89
CA SER A 54 -2.91 16.37 -4.02
C SER A 54 -2.28 15.99 -5.36
N TRP A 55 -0.95 16.11 -5.49
CA TRP A 55 -0.24 15.67 -6.68
C TRP A 55 -0.31 14.14 -6.83
N LEU A 56 -0.09 13.39 -5.74
CA LEU A 56 -0.07 11.92 -5.77
C LEU A 56 -1.41 11.36 -6.23
N THR A 57 -2.51 11.95 -5.77
CA THR A 57 -3.88 11.53 -6.10
C THR A 57 -4.46 12.23 -7.34
N SER A 58 -3.67 13.07 -8.00
CA SER A 58 -4.07 13.74 -9.24
C SER A 58 -4.33 12.73 -10.35
N LYS A 59 -5.32 13.00 -11.20
CA LYS A 59 -5.62 12.19 -12.38
C LYS A 59 -4.48 12.19 -13.40
N ASP A 60 -3.64 13.22 -13.36
CA ASP A 60 -2.48 13.37 -14.24
C ASP A 60 -1.22 12.70 -13.68
N ASN A 61 -1.30 12.11 -12.48
CA ASN A 61 -0.19 11.36 -11.91
C ASN A 61 0.01 10.05 -12.68
N PRO A 62 1.17 9.84 -13.33
CA PRO A 62 1.38 8.67 -14.18
C PRO A 62 1.63 7.37 -13.39
N PHE A 63 1.88 7.48 -12.07
CA PHE A 63 2.33 6.33 -11.27
C PHE A 63 1.22 5.77 -10.40
N PHE A 64 0.44 6.60 -9.73
CA PHE A 64 -0.49 6.16 -8.69
C PHE A 64 -1.44 5.05 -9.18
N ALA A 65 -2.13 5.28 -10.29
CA ALA A 65 -3.06 4.31 -10.84
C ALA A 65 -2.35 3.05 -11.34
N ARG A 66 -1.20 3.17 -12.01
CA ARG A 66 -0.42 2.03 -12.51
C ARG A 66 0.10 1.15 -11.37
N VAL A 67 0.64 1.75 -10.32
CA VAL A 67 1.17 1.02 -9.15
C VAL A 67 0.05 0.26 -8.47
N GLU A 68 -1.07 0.91 -8.18
CA GLU A 68 -2.20 0.26 -7.50
C GLU A 68 -2.78 -0.88 -8.32
N VAL A 69 -2.99 -0.67 -9.61
CA VAL A 69 -3.49 -1.73 -10.50
C VAL A 69 -2.51 -2.90 -10.59
N ASN A 70 -1.20 -2.63 -10.65
CA ASN A 70 -0.18 -3.68 -10.66
C ASN A 70 -0.16 -4.50 -9.37
N ARG A 71 -0.39 -3.86 -8.23
CA ARG A 71 -0.54 -4.56 -6.93
C ARG A 71 -1.77 -5.44 -6.90
N ILE A 72 -2.93 -4.94 -7.37
CA ILE A 72 -4.15 -5.75 -7.50
C ILE A 72 -3.90 -6.94 -8.41
N TRP A 73 -3.29 -6.72 -9.58
CA TRP A 73 -2.94 -7.77 -10.52
C TRP A 73 -2.03 -8.82 -9.88
N SER A 74 -0.96 -8.39 -9.23
CA SER A 74 -0.03 -9.29 -8.53
C SER A 74 -0.70 -10.09 -7.43
N HIS A 75 -1.62 -9.48 -6.69
CA HIS A 75 -2.39 -10.18 -5.67
C HIS A 75 -3.26 -11.30 -6.27
N LEU A 76 -3.83 -11.10 -7.44
CA LEU A 76 -4.70 -12.06 -8.10
C LEU A 76 -3.90 -13.15 -8.85
N PHE A 77 -2.83 -12.79 -9.53
CA PHE A 77 -2.05 -13.71 -10.37
C PHE A 77 -0.77 -14.26 -9.71
N GLY A 78 -0.38 -13.71 -8.54
CA GLY A 78 0.86 -14.07 -7.87
C GLY A 78 2.10 -13.36 -8.41
N LYS A 79 2.00 -12.65 -9.53
CA LYS A 79 3.07 -11.88 -10.18
C LYS A 79 2.50 -10.62 -10.82
N GLY A 80 3.22 -9.50 -10.72
CA GLY A 80 2.80 -8.23 -11.33
C GLY A 80 3.07 -8.18 -12.83
N ILE A 81 2.39 -7.29 -13.54
CA ILE A 81 2.72 -6.89 -14.92
C ILE A 81 4.09 -6.21 -14.92
N VAL A 82 4.38 -5.42 -13.86
CA VAL A 82 5.72 -5.01 -13.45
C VAL A 82 6.14 -5.88 -12.29
N ASN A 83 7.31 -6.51 -12.38
CA ASN A 83 7.81 -7.40 -11.34
C ASN A 83 9.33 -7.21 -11.17
N PRO A 84 9.85 -6.91 -9.96
CA PRO A 84 9.16 -6.77 -8.66
C PRO A 84 8.03 -5.73 -8.67
N VAL A 85 6.98 -5.96 -7.87
CA VAL A 85 5.66 -5.29 -7.98
C VAL A 85 5.73 -3.76 -7.91
N ASP A 86 6.65 -3.22 -7.12
CA ASP A 86 6.80 -1.77 -6.90
C ASP A 86 8.00 -1.16 -7.65
N ASP A 87 8.68 -1.95 -8.46
CA ASP A 87 9.87 -1.51 -9.17
C ASP A 87 9.55 -0.93 -10.56
N PHE A 88 9.04 0.29 -10.57
CA PHE A 88 8.69 1.04 -11.79
C PHE A 88 9.86 1.82 -12.41
N ARG A 89 11.09 1.33 -12.26
CA ARG A 89 12.26 1.94 -12.91
C ARG A 89 12.23 1.75 -14.42
N SER A 90 12.85 2.68 -15.15
CA SER A 90 12.97 2.59 -16.60
C SER A 90 13.72 1.35 -17.09
N SER A 91 14.60 0.78 -16.24
CA SER A 91 15.32 -0.46 -16.51
C SER A 91 14.49 -1.73 -16.27
N ASN A 92 13.28 -1.61 -15.73
CA ASN A 92 12.36 -2.72 -15.48
C ASN A 92 11.01 -2.45 -16.15
N PRO A 93 10.91 -2.61 -17.48
CA PRO A 93 9.68 -2.33 -18.20
C PRO A 93 8.57 -3.34 -17.87
N PRO A 94 7.30 -2.95 -17.95
CA PRO A 94 6.16 -3.85 -17.82
C PRO A 94 6.22 -4.98 -18.86
N SER A 95 5.78 -6.17 -18.50
CA SER A 95 5.61 -7.28 -19.46
C SER A 95 4.54 -6.98 -20.52
N ASN A 96 3.55 -6.15 -20.19
CA ASN A 96 2.52 -5.67 -21.11
C ASN A 96 2.10 -4.25 -20.71
N ILE A 97 2.66 -3.25 -21.36
CA ILE A 97 2.40 -1.84 -21.07
C ILE A 97 0.96 -1.43 -21.43
N ASP A 98 0.42 -1.95 -22.53
CA ASP A 98 -0.91 -1.58 -23.01
C ASP A 98 -1.99 -2.08 -22.05
N LEU A 99 -1.82 -3.29 -21.52
CA LEU A 99 -2.69 -3.84 -20.51
C LEU A 99 -2.65 -3.02 -19.21
N LEU A 100 -1.45 -2.70 -18.75
CA LEU A 100 -1.26 -1.90 -17.54
C LEU A 100 -1.92 -0.52 -17.67
N ASP A 101 -1.74 0.12 -18.81
CA ASP A 101 -2.30 1.44 -19.10
C ASP A 101 -3.83 1.39 -19.26
N ALA A 102 -4.37 0.36 -19.89
CA ALA A 102 -5.81 0.18 -20.01
C ALA A 102 -6.48 0.01 -18.64
N LEU A 103 -5.90 -0.83 -17.78
CA LEU A 103 -6.39 -1.03 -16.42
C LEU A 103 -6.23 0.22 -15.55
N ALA A 104 -5.13 0.95 -15.68
CA ALA A 104 -4.91 2.21 -14.96
C ALA A 104 -5.93 3.29 -15.38
N LYS A 105 -6.22 3.42 -16.67
CA LYS A 105 -7.26 4.33 -17.19
C LYS A 105 -8.65 3.94 -16.65
N GLU A 106 -8.96 2.66 -16.63
CA GLU A 106 -10.24 2.18 -16.07
C GLU A 106 -10.34 2.48 -14.58
N PHE A 107 -9.24 2.33 -13.82
CA PHE A 107 -9.19 2.65 -12.41
C PHE A 107 -9.46 4.13 -12.14
N VAL A 108 -8.84 5.03 -12.91
CA VAL A 108 -9.11 6.47 -12.82
C VAL A 108 -10.56 6.78 -13.24
N ARG A 109 -11.07 6.15 -14.33
CA ARG A 109 -12.43 6.35 -14.83
C ARG A 109 -13.50 5.93 -13.82
N SER A 110 -13.25 4.85 -13.07
CA SER A 110 -14.16 4.34 -12.03
C SER A 110 -14.12 5.17 -10.72
N GLY A 111 -13.33 6.24 -10.65
CA GLY A 111 -13.14 7.02 -9.43
C GLY A 111 -12.29 6.30 -8.40
N TYR A 112 -11.30 5.53 -8.85
CA TYR A 112 -10.39 4.74 -8.00
C TYR A 112 -11.10 3.60 -7.25
N ASP A 113 -12.13 3.01 -7.87
CA ASP A 113 -12.83 1.85 -7.30
C ASP A 113 -12.03 0.55 -7.50
N ARG A 114 -11.38 0.09 -6.44
CA ARG A 114 -10.61 -1.17 -6.41
C ARG A 114 -11.49 -2.38 -6.70
N ARG A 115 -12.75 -2.40 -6.23
CA ARG A 115 -13.67 -3.52 -6.45
C ARG A 115 -14.01 -3.67 -7.93
N GLN A 116 -14.13 -2.55 -8.63
CA GLN A 116 -14.38 -2.57 -10.07
C GLN A 116 -13.21 -3.20 -10.82
N ILE A 117 -11.97 -2.87 -10.46
CA ILE A 117 -10.78 -3.47 -11.08
C ILE A 117 -10.69 -4.97 -10.77
N VAL A 118 -10.89 -5.37 -9.51
CA VAL A 118 -10.91 -6.79 -9.14
C VAL A 118 -11.97 -7.55 -9.97
N ARG A 119 -13.19 -7.01 -10.08
CA ARG A 119 -14.27 -7.62 -10.89
C ARG A 119 -13.88 -7.73 -12.36
N THR A 120 -13.29 -6.69 -12.92
CA THR A 120 -12.85 -6.68 -14.32
C THR A 120 -11.78 -7.75 -14.56
N VAL A 121 -10.80 -7.86 -13.69
CA VAL A 121 -9.72 -8.85 -13.80
C VAL A 121 -10.25 -10.27 -13.60
N CYS A 122 -11.05 -10.52 -12.56
CA CYS A 122 -11.59 -11.86 -12.28
C CYS A 122 -12.53 -12.37 -13.39
N ASN A 123 -13.23 -11.46 -14.09
CA ASN A 123 -14.07 -11.82 -15.23
C ASN A 123 -13.30 -11.96 -16.55
N SER A 124 -12.00 -11.70 -16.56
CA SER A 124 -11.18 -11.83 -17.78
C SER A 124 -10.87 -13.30 -18.09
N PHE A 125 -10.74 -13.60 -19.38
CA PHE A 125 -10.24 -14.92 -19.81
C PHE A 125 -8.85 -15.25 -19.26
N ALA A 126 -8.02 -14.27 -18.98
CA ALA A 126 -6.70 -14.48 -18.41
C ALA A 126 -6.80 -15.10 -17.00
N TYR A 127 -7.71 -14.61 -16.16
CA TYR A 127 -7.89 -15.13 -14.80
C TYR A 127 -8.59 -16.48 -14.75
N GLN A 128 -9.45 -16.77 -15.73
CA GLN A 128 -10.23 -18.01 -15.81
C GLN A 128 -9.52 -19.18 -16.51
N ARG A 129 -8.22 -19.04 -16.78
CA ARG A 129 -7.43 -20.10 -17.43
C ARG A 129 -7.15 -21.26 -16.48
N SER A 130 -7.01 -22.46 -17.06
CA SER A 130 -6.56 -23.66 -16.36
C SER A 130 -5.09 -23.56 -15.95
N THR A 131 -4.70 -24.36 -14.96
CA THR A 131 -3.29 -24.59 -14.59
C THR A 131 -2.60 -25.60 -15.50
N GLU A 132 -3.34 -26.28 -16.39
CA GLU A 132 -2.80 -27.25 -17.31
C GLU A 132 -1.79 -26.62 -18.26
N THR A 133 -0.68 -27.31 -18.44
CA THR A 133 0.38 -26.91 -19.34
C THR A 133 0.23 -27.59 -20.70
N ASN A 134 0.71 -26.93 -21.72
CA ASN A 134 0.88 -27.45 -23.07
C ASN A 134 2.26 -27.06 -23.60
N PRO A 135 2.74 -27.66 -24.71
CA PRO A 135 4.08 -27.39 -25.22
C PRO A 135 4.37 -25.92 -25.55
N THR A 136 3.32 -25.07 -25.70
CA THR A 136 3.47 -23.65 -26.05
C THR A 136 3.47 -22.74 -24.84
N ASN A 137 2.98 -23.18 -23.68
CA ASN A 137 2.88 -22.35 -22.47
C ASN A 137 3.59 -22.93 -21.24
N GLU A 138 4.27 -24.05 -21.37
CA GLU A 138 4.96 -24.74 -20.26
C GLU A 138 5.96 -23.82 -19.57
N ASN A 139 6.71 -23.05 -20.33
CA ASN A 139 7.74 -22.13 -19.83
C ASN A 139 7.27 -20.66 -19.78
N ASP A 140 5.96 -20.41 -19.87
CA ASP A 140 5.45 -19.04 -19.78
C ASP A 140 5.37 -18.55 -18.34
N ASP A 141 6.25 -17.62 -18.03
CA ASP A 141 6.31 -16.93 -16.73
C ASP A 141 5.84 -15.46 -16.80
N LEU A 142 5.58 -14.92 -17.99
CA LEU A 142 5.38 -13.49 -18.17
C LEU A 142 4.04 -13.11 -18.79
N LEU A 143 3.48 -13.98 -19.65
CA LEU A 143 2.32 -13.63 -20.48
C LEU A 143 0.99 -14.09 -19.89
N PHE A 144 1.02 -14.70 -18.70
CA PHE A 144 -0.19 -15.17 -18.00
C PHE A 144 -1.04 -16.09 -18.89
N SER A 145 -0.41 -16.91 -19.75
CA SER A 145 -1.10 -17.82 -20.66
C SER A 145 -1.77 -19.01 -19.98
N ARG A 146 -1.44 -19.26 -18.72
CA ARG A 146 -2.06 -20.25 -17.82
C ARG A 146 -2.17 -19.70 -16.40
N ALA A 147 -3.00 -20.29 -15.57
CA ALA A 147 -3.02 -20.00 -14.14
C ALA A 147 -1.77 -20.59 -13.47
N MET A 148 -1.10 -19.79 -12.66
CA MET A 148 0.07 -20.22 -11.89
C MET A 148 -0.37 -20.67 -10.51
N PRO A 149 -0.13 -21.93 -10.10
CA PRO A 149 -0.37 -22.37 -8.73
C PRO A 149 0.49 -21.56 -7.76
N ARG A 150 -0.09 -21.15 -6.65
CA ARG A 150 0.63 -20.45 -5.58
C ARG A 150 0.29 -21.04 -4.23
N LEU A 151 1.23 -20.91 -3.30
CA LEU A 151 1.00 -21.28 -1.92
C LEU A 151 -0.03 -20.31 -1.30
N LEU A 152 -0.93 -20.86 -0.50
CA LEU A 152 -1.83 -20.07 0.32
C LEU A 152 -1.05 -19.36 1.43
N SER A 153 -1.49 -18.17 1.84
CA SER A 153 -0.95 -17.52 3.02
C SER A 153 -1.34 -18.30 4.30
N ALA A 154 -0.63 -18.05 5.40
CA ALA A 154 -0.95 -18.69 6.68
C ALA A 154 -2.39 -18.40 7.12
N GLU A 155 -2.85 -17.17 6.90
CA GLU A 155 -4.23 -16.74 7.19
C GLU A 155 -5.24 -17.51 6.33
N GLN A 156 -4.98 -17.62 5.02
CA GLN A 156 -5.86 -18.38 4.11
C GLN A 156 -5.93 -19.88 4.48
N ILE A 157 -4.81 -20.46 4.92
CA ILE A 157 -4.79 -21.85 5.41
C ILE A 157 -5.61 -21.95 6.68
N LEU A 158 -5.40 -21.05 7.64
CA LEU A 158 -6.11 -21.05 8.92
C LEU A 158 -7.62 -20.88 8.71
N ASP A 159 -8.03 -19.94 7.88
CA ASP A 159 -9.43 -19.71 7.53
C ASP A 159 -10.05 -20.94 6.86
N SER A 160 -9.33 -21.56 5.93
CA SER A 160 -9.78 -22.76 5.23
C SER A 160 -9.95 -23.94 6.18
N VAL A 161 -8.99 -24.16 7.09
CA VAL A 161 -9.08 -25.19 8.13
C VAL A 161 -10.25 -24.89 9.07
N GLY A 162 -10.39 -23.66 9.54
CA GLY A 162 -11.49 -23.24 10.39
C GLY A 162 -12.86 -23.46 9.75
N LEU A 163 -12.99 -23.18 8.45
CA LEU A 163 -14.22 -23.42 7.69
C LEU A 163 -14.56 -24.93 7.58
N VAL A 164 -13.56 -25.75 7.24
CA VAL A 164 -13.76 -27.20 7.07
C VAL A 164 -14.05 -27.89 8.40
N THR A 165 -13.40 -27.47 9.47
CA THR A 165 -13.57 -28.05 10.82
C THR A 165 -14.73 -27.44 11.60
N ALA A 166 -15.43 -26.45 11.03
CA ALA A 166 -16.46 -25.64 11.70
C ALA A 166 -15.99 -24.99 13.02
N THR A 167 -14.70 -24.68 13.12
CA THR A 167 -14.07 -24.03 14.28
C THR A 167 -13.90 -22.52 14.10
N GLN A 168 -14.42 -21.94 13.01
CA GLN A 168 -14.42 -20.50 12.84
C GLN A 168 -15.22 -19.82 13.93
N ARG A 169 -14.59 -18.87 14.62
CA ARG A 169 -15.30 -18.01 15.57
C ARG A 169 -16.27 -17.11 14.81
N PRO A 170 -17.52 -16.94 15.28
CA PRO A 170 -18.47 -16.02 14.69
C PRO A 170 -17.87 -14.60 14.65
N LEU A 171 -18.11 -13.84 13.58
CA LEU A 171 -17.66 -12.44 13.47
C LEU A 171 -18.13 -11.56 14.63
N SER A 172 -19.28 -11.90 15.22
CA SER A 172 -19.81 -11.22 16.42
C SER A 172 -18.92 -11.42 17.66
N GLU A 173 -18.30 -12.58 17.84
CA GLU A 173 -17.38 -12.82 18.95
C GLU A 173 -16.06 -12.07 18.73
N VAL A 174 -15.53 -12.08 17.50
CA VAL A 174 -14.33 -11.33 17.16
C VAL A 174 -14.53 -9.84 17.35
N ALA A 175 -15.67 -9.30 16.90
CA ALA A 175 -16.01 -7.89 17.07
C ALA A 175 -16.17 -7.49 18.55
N ASN A 176 -16.71 -8.38 19.41
CA ASN A 176 -16.82 -8.13 20.84
C ASN A 176 -15.45 -8.12 21.54
N ASP A 177 -14.54 -9.02 21.16
CA ASP A 177 -13.17 -9.04 21.69
C ASP A 177 -12.40 -7.78 21.28
N GLU A 178 -12.58 -7.33 20.04
CA GLU A 178 -11.96 -6.11 19.51
C GLU A 178 -12.48 -4.87 20.26
N ALA A 179 -13.79 -4.78 20.47
CA ALA A 179 -14.41 -3.70 21.25
C ALA A 179 -13.93 -3.69 22.71
N ALA A 180 -13.77 -4.85 23.32
CA ALA A 180 -13.25 -4.97 24.68
C ALA A 180 -11.78 -4.53 24.78
N ALA A 181 -10.95 -4.92 23.79
CA ALA A 181 -9.54 -4.52 23.71
C ALA A 181 -9.38 -3.01 23.48
N VAL A 182 -10.22 -2.39 22.64
CA VAL A 182 -10.24 -0.93 22.43
C VAL A 182 -10.63 -0.21 23.71
N ALA A 183 -11.66 -0.68 24.44
CA ALA A 183 -12.09 -0.07 25.70
C ALA A 183 -11.01 -0.17 26.81
N GLU A 184 -10.23 -1.24 26.83
CA GLU A 184 -9.10 -1.39 27.75
C GLU A 184 -7.95 -0.46 27.38
N LEU A 185 -7.66 -0.32 26.08
CA LEU A 185 -6.65 0.63 25.58
C LEU A 185 -7.02 2.06 25.96
N ASP A 186 -8.27 2.49 25.80
CA ASP A 186 -8.75 3.82 26.17
C ASP A 186 -8.60 4.09 27.68
N LYS A 187 -8.85 3.09 28.52
CA LYS A 187 -8.59 3.21 29.96
C LYS A 187 -7.12 3.43 30.27
N LEU A 188 -6.24 2.66 29.63
CA LEU A 188 -4.79 2.80 29.81
C LEU A 188 -4.29 4.17 29.32
N LEU A 189 -4.77 4.64 28.19
CA LEU A 189 -4.42 5.97 27.66
C LEU A 189 -4.89 7.08 28.61
N THR A 190 -6.07 6.95 29.18
CA THR A 190 -6.61 7.91 30.17
C THR A 190 -5.77 7.92 31.45
N GLN A 191 -5.33 6.75 31.94
CA GLN A 191 -4.43 6.65 33.07
C GLN A 191 -3.06 7.29 32.79
N ILE A 192 -2.48 7.03 31.64
CA ILE A 192 -1.21 7.62 31.20
C ILE A 192 -1.33 9.15 31.15
N ALA A 193 -2.41 9.67 30.58
CA ALA A 193 -2.67 11.12 30.52
C ALA A 193 -2.85 11.75 31.92
N ALA A 194 -3.49 11.04 32.85
CA ALA A 194 -3.65 11.50 34.24
C ALA A 194 -2.32 11.50 35.03
N ASP A 195 -1.40 10.59 34.71
CA ASP A 195 -0.10 10.48 35.36
C ASP A 195 0.98 11.39 34.74
N GLN A 196 0.74 11.96 33.56
CA GLN A 196 1.67 12.85 32.88
C GLN A 196 2.17 14.04 33.72
N PRO A 197 1.33 14.73 34.53
CA PRO A 197 1.80 15.81 35.40
C PRO A 197 2.76 15.38 36.51
N ARG A 198 2.75 14.10 36.87
CA ARG A 198 3.67 13.54 37.87
C ARG A 198 5.07 13.29 37.31
N TRP A 199 5.20 13.03 36.02
CA TRP A 199 6.47 12.75 35.37
C TRP A 199 7.24 14.01 34.99
N GLU A 200 6.53 15.11 34.74
CA GLU A 200 7.15 16.42 34.45
C GLU A 200 7.77 17.08 35.72
N LYS A 201 7.41 16.60 36.90
CA LYS A 201 7.88 17.12 38.18
C LYS A 201 9.01 16.28 38.85
N ALA A 202 9.35 15.15 38.25
CA ALA A 202 10.45 14.26 38.68
C ALA A 202 11.66 14.36 37.78
#